data_ec3c6c10877df434c234cb35d75eaf77
#
_entry.id   ec3c6c10877df434c234cb35d75eaf77
#
_cell.length_a   1.000
_cell.length_b   1.000
_cell.length_c   1.000
_cell.angle_alpha   90.00
_cell.angle_beta   90.00
_cell.angle_gamma   90.00
#
_symmetry.space_group_name_H-M   'P 1'
#
loop_
_entity.id
_entity.type
_entity.pdbx_description
1 polymer ?
#
loop_
_entity_poly.entity_id
_entity_poly.type
_entity_poly.pdbx_seq_one_letter_code
_entity_poly.pdbx_strand_id
1 'polypeptide(L)'
;REARGLAYSASASYSRPARPQDDEMFFTYIITQNDKMMDCVNEFLNLLNNTPEREANFKLAQQALIKSLATARTTKFGVLASYLRAQKMGLDYDLNQKIYETLPKLQLKDVMNFAKENIANKNYRYLILGDEKNLDMKALEKIATVKRFTTNEIFGE
;
A
#
# COMPACT_ATOMS: atom_id res chain seq x y z
N ARG A 1 14.57 2.31 3.39
CA ARG A 1 15.40 1.60 2.42
C ARG A 1 16.88 1.91 2.65
N GLU A 2 17.32 3.15 2.46
CA GLU A 2 18.73 3.56 2.49
C GLU A 2 19.35 3.53 3.89
N ALA A 3 18.59 3.87 4.92
CA ALA A 3 19.09 3.97 6.29
C ALA A 3 19.51 2.63 6.91
N ARG A 4 18.99 1.49 6.44
CA ARG A 4 19.31 0.15 6.97
C ARG A 4 19.89 -0.82 5.96
N GLY A 5 19.93 -0.47 4.66
CA GLY A 5 20.47 -1.33 3.60
C GLY A 5 19.78 -2.69 3.44
N LEU A 6 18.57 -2.86 3.98
CA LEU A 6 17.86 -4.14 4.02
C LEU A 6 17.20 -4.50 2.69
N ALA A 7 16.87 -3.52 1.87
CA ALA A 7 16.06 -3.74 0.69
C ALA A 7 16.64 -3.13 -0.58
N TYR A 8 16.62 -3.87 -1.65
CA TYR A 8 16.89 -3.37 -2.99
C TYR A 8 15.77 -2.45 -3.48
N SER A 9 14.52 -2.84 -3.26
CA SER A 9 13.34 -2.04 -3.55
C SER A 9 12.31 -2.21 -2.45
N ALA A 10 11.58 -1.15 -2.11
CA ALA A 10 10.46 -1.19 -1.18
C ALA A 10 9.38 -0.20 -1.63
N SER A 11 8.13 -0.64 -1.58
CA SER A 11 6.97 0.20 -1.91
C SER A 11 5.79 -0.14 -1.02
N ALA A 12 4.87 0.79 -0.92
CA ALA A 12 3.57 0.59 -0.30
C ALA A 12 2.49 1.24 -1.18
N SER A 13 1.35 0.60 -1.28
CA SER A 13 0.21 1.11 -2.03
C SER A 13 -1.09 0.81 -1.31
N TYR A 14 -2.05 1.68 -1.52
CA TYR A 14 -3.41 1.51 -1.07
C TYR A 14 -4.33 1.52 -2.29
N SER A 15 -5.01 0.43 -2.55
CA SER A 15 -5.90 0.30 -3.69
C SER A 15 -7.36 0.40 -3.26
N ARG A 16 -8.12 1.20 -3.99
CA ARG A 16 -9.57 1.25 -3.85
C ARG A 16 -10.20 0.25 -4.81
N PRO A 17 -11.27 -0.40 -4.38
CA PRO A 17 -12.01 -1.31 -5.23
C PRO A 17 -12.71 -0.56 -6.37
N ALA A 18 -13.10 -1.30 -7.41
CA ALA A 18 -13.90 -0.76 -8.51
C ALA A 18 -15.40 -0.65 -8.15
N ARG A 19 -15.84 -1.30 -7.08
CA ARG A 19 -17.23 -1.35 -6.60
C ARG A 19 -17.26 -1.17 -5.09
N PRO A 20 -18.33 -0.57 -4.52
CA PRO A 20 -18.44 -0.32 -3.08
C PRO A 20 -18.38 -1.57 -2.20
N GLN A 21 -18.80 -2.73 -2.74
CA GLN A 21 -18.85 -3.99 -2.01
C GLN A 21 -17.53 -4.78 -2.02
N ASP A 22 -16.57 -4.37 -2.84
CA ASP A 22 -15.26 -5.04 -2.91
C ASP A 22 -14.35 -4.49 -1.82
N ASP A 23 -13.41 -5.30 -1.34
CA ASP A 23 -12.48 -4.92 -0.29
C ASP A 23 -11.43 -3.89 -0.75
N GLU A 24 -11.13 -2.93 0.10
CA GLU A 24 -9.95 -2.10 -0.04
C GLU A 24 -8.71 -2.90 0.35
N MET A 25 -7.60 -2.69 -0.34
CA MET A 25 -6.37 -3.44 -0.10
C MET A 25 -5.19 -2.53 0.15
N PHE A 26 -4.54 -2.72 1.29
CA PHE A 26 -3.23 -2.17 1.57
C PHE A 26 -2.16 -3.22 1.24
N PHE A 27 -1.25 -2.88 0.36
CA PHE A 27 -0.22 -3.77 -0.13
C PHE A 27 1.17 -3.17 0.05
N THR A 28 2.09 -3.95 0.60
CA THR A 28 3.50 -3.60 0.69
C THR A 28 4.33 -4.62 -0.07
N TYR A 29 5.37 -4.16 -0.73
CA TYR A 29 6.25 -5.00 -1.53
C TYR A 29 7.70 -4.66 -1.24
N ILE A 30 8.55 -5.69 -1.10
CA ILE A 30 9.97 -5.53 -0.87
C ILE A 30 10.75 -6.58 -1.66
N ILE A 31 11.86 -6.15 -2.25
CA ILE A 31 12.88 -7.04 -2.82
C ILE A 31 14.10 -6.98 -1.90
N THR A 32 14.51 -8.13 -1.41
CA THR A 32 15.63 -8.27 -0.49
C THR A 32 16.45 -9.53 -0.76
N GLN A 33 17.58 -9.67 -0.10
CA GLN A 33 18.34 -10.90 -0.08
C GLN A 33 17.65 -11.94 0.82
N ASN A 34 17.83 -13.22 0.52
CA ASN A 34 17.16 -14.32 1.25
C ASN A 34 17.49 -14.29 2.75
N ASP A 35 18.75 -14.06 3.11
CA ASP A 35 19.24 -13.97 4.49
C ASP A 35 18.70 -12.74 5.27
N LYS A 36 18.14 -11.74 4.55
CA LYS A 36 17.53 -10.52 5.13
C LYS A 36 16.01 -10.55 5.19
N MET A 37 15.38 -11.63 4.74
CA MET A 37 13.93 -11.75 4.68
C MET A 37 13.26 -11.45 6.03
N MET A 38 13.71 -12.11 7.10
CA MET A 38 13.10 -11.94 8.42
C MET A 38 13.33 -10.56 9.01
N ASP A 39 14.50 -9.97 8.78
CA ASP A 39 14.78 -8.59 9.17
C ASP A 39 13.80 -7.62 8.47
N CYS A 40 13.53 -7.86 7.19
CA CYS A 40 12.57 -7.07 6.42
C CYS A 40 11.13 -7.25 6.91
N VAL A 41 10.70 -8.48 7.20
CA VAL A 41 9.37 -8.76 7.73
C VAL A 41 9.18 -8.05 9.08
N ASN A 42 10.13 -8.17 9.98
CA ASN A 42 10.09 -7.54 11.29
C ASN A 42 10.08 -6.01 11.21
N GLU A 43 10.90 -5.44 10.32
CA GLU A 43 10.93 -3.98 10.12
C GLU A 43 9.63 -3.47 9.49
N PHE A 44 9.03 -4.20 8.55
CA PHE A 44 7.71 -3.83 8.03
C PHE A 44 6.65 -3.85 9.12
N LEU A 45 6.57 -4.90 9.91
CA LEU A 45 5.62 -4.97 11.02
C LEU A 45 5.82 -3.83 12.01
N ASN A 46 7.08 -3.51 12.32
CA ASN A 46 7.40 -2.38 13.17
C ASN A 46 6.93 -1.05 12.57
N LEU A 47 7.20 -0.80 11.28
CA LEU A 47 6.78 0.44 10.61
C LEU A 47 5.27 0.55 10.47
N LEU A 48 4.57 -0.55 10.22
CA LEU A 48 3.11 -0.56 10.11
C LEU A 48 2.42 -0.32 11.45
N ASN A 49 2.97 -0.90 12.52
CA ASN A 49 2.42 -0.76 13.86
C ASN A 49 2.83 0.57 14.55
N ASN A 50 4.00 1.09 14.19
CA ASN A 50 4.59 2.30 14.77
C ASN A 50 4.96 3.27 13.65
N THR A 51 3.98 3.68 12.86
CA THR A 51 4.19 4.61 11.73
C THR A 51 4.86 5.90 12.22
N PRO A 52 6.05 6.26 11.70
CA PRO A 52 6.77 7.44 12.19
C PRO A 52 6.10 8.73 11.71
N GLU A 53 5.91 9.66 12.64
CA GLU A 53 5.42 11.01 12.33
C GLU A 53 6.52 11.84 11.66
N ARG A 54 6.32 12.22 10.40
CA ARG A 54 7.28 13.00 9.61
C ARG A 54 6.60 14.15 8.90
N GLU A 55 6.49 15.28 9.59
CA GLU A 55 5.81 16.48 9.09
C GLU A 55 6.36 16.96 7.74
N ALA A 56 7.68 16.96 7.56
CA ALA A 56 8.30 17.38 6.30
C ALA A 56 7.88 16.48 5.12
N ASN A 57 7.84 15.16 5.34
CA ASN A 57 7.44 14.20 4.31
C ASN A 57 5.94 14.33 4.00
N PHE A 58 5.10 14.56 5.02
CA PHE A 58 3.69 14.80 4.84
C PHE A 58 3.43 16.04 3.98
N LYS A 59 4.06 17.18 4.29
CA LYS A 59 3.93 18.41 3.50
C LYS A 59 4.39 18.25 2.07
N LEU A 60 5.52 17.56 1.87
CA LEU A 60 6.03 17.28 0.53
C LEU A 60 5.03 16.43 -0.29
N ALA A 61 4.51 15.36 0.31
CA ALA A 61 3.52 14.49 -0.34
C ALA A 61 2.21 15.25 -0.64
N GLN A 62 1.72 16.05 0.31
CA GLN A 62 0.52 16.88 0.14
C GLN A 62 0.67 17.84 -1.04
N GLN A 63 1.78 18.58 -1.10
CA GLN A 63 2.07 19.51 -2.21
C GLN A 63 2.21 18.79 -3.56
N ALA A 64 2.87 17.63 -3.58
CA ALA A 64 3.03 16.83 -4.79
C ALA A 64 1.68 16.36 -5.34
N LEU A 65 0.77 15.89 -4.47
CA LEU A 65 -0.58 15.45 -4.85
C LEU A 65 -1.43 16.62 -5.35
N ILE A 66 -1.42 17.76 -4.67
CA ILE A 66 -2.14 18.98 -5.11
C ILE A 66 -1.65 19.39 -6.51
N LYS A 67 -0.33 19.45 -6.71
CA LYS A 67 0.25 19.79 -8.00
C LYS A 67 -0.11 18.79 -9.09
N SER A 68 -0.07 17.52 -8.78
CA SER A 68 -0.45 16.44 -9.71
C SER A 68 -1.90 16.57 -10.17
N LEU A 69 -2.82 16.81 -9.25
CA LEU A 69 -4.24 17.04 -9.59
C LEU A 69 -4.47 18.33 -10.38
N ALA A 70 -3.80 19.42 -9.99
CA ALA A 70 -3.93 20.71 -10.67
C ALA A 70 -3.39 20.70 -12.12
N THR A 71 -2.40 19.84 -12.40
CA THR A 71 -1.77 19.74 -13.72
C THR A 71 -2.28 18.57 -14.56
N ALA A 72 -3.19 17.75 -14.01
CA ALA A 72 -3.77 16.62 -14.73
C ALA A 72 -4.57 17.10 -15.94
N ARG A 73 -4.19 16.59 -17.13
CA ARG A 73 -4.95 16.87 -18.35
C ARG A 73 -6.07 15.86 -18.50
N THR A 74 -7.28 16.37 -18.64
CA THR A 74 -8.46 15.54 -18.84
C THR A 74 -8.83 15.48 -20.31
N THR A 75 -8.91 14.29 -20.88
CA THR A 75 -9.42 14.07 -22.23
C THR A 75 -10.94 13.88 -22.21
N LYS A 76 -11.62 14.01 -23.35
CA LYS A 76 -13.07 13.73 -23.46
C LYS A 76 -13.39 12.31 -22.96
N PHE A 77 -12.60 11.34 -23.35
CA PHE A 77 -12.75 9.95 -22.87
C PHE A 77 -12.49 9.86 -21.36
N GLY A 78 -11.49 10.58 -20.84
CA GLY A 78 -11.19 10.62 -19.39
C GLY A 78 -12.35 11.14 -18.55
N VAL A 79 -13.09 12.15 -19.04
CA VAL A 79 -14.30 12.66 -18.37
C VAL A 79 -15.35 11.56 -18.26
N LEU A 80 -15.65 10.90 -19.37
CA LEU A 80 -16.64 9.79 -19.40
C LEU A 80 -16.22 8.64 -18.48
N ALA A 81 -14.94 8.24 -18.54
CA ALA A 81 -14.42 7.17 -17.70
C ALA A 81 -14.50 7.52 -16.20
N SER A 82 -14.20 8.75 -15.82
CA SER A 82 -14.32 9.23 -14.44
C SER A 82 -15.76 9.24 -13.96
N TYR A 83 -16.67 9.71 -14.80
CA TYR A 83 -18.11 9.70 -14.51
C TYR A 83 -18.65 8.27 -14.29
N LEU A 84 -18.34 7.35 -15.21
CA LEU A 84 -18.77 5.95 -15.09
C LEU A 84 -18.17 5.27 -13.85
N ARG A 85 -16.95 5.62 -13.48
CA ARG A 85 -16.32 5.13 -12.24
C ARG A 85 -17.04 5.68 -11.01
N ALA A 86 -17.34 6.97 -10.98
CA ALA A 86 -18.09 7.59 -9.89
C ALA A 86 -19.46 6.92 -9.72
N GLN A 87 -20.19 6.71 -10.80
CA GLN A 87 -21.48 5.99 -10.78
C GLN A 87 -21.35 4.57 -10.21
N LYS A 88 -20.35 3.79 -10.65
CA LYS A 88 -20.09 2.44 -10.12
C LYS A 88 -19.81 2.43 -8.62
N MET A 89 -19.21 3.50 -8.11
CA MET A 89 -18.92 3.69 -6.69
C MET A 89 -20.09 4.31 -5.91
N GLY A 90 -21.23 4.56 -6.55
CA GLY A 90 -22.39 5.22 -5.92
C GLY A 90 -22.13 6.70 -5.58
N LEU A 91 -21.18 7.35 -6.27
CA LEU A 91 -20.85 8.74 -6.05
C LEU A 91 -21.57 9.63 -7.07
N ASP A 92 -22.11 10.75 -6.60
CA ASP A 92 -22.78 11.79 -7.38
C ASP A 92 -21.90 13.04 -7.64
N TYR A 93 -20.59 12.91 -7.34
CA TYR A 93 -19.61 14.00 -7.46
C TYR A 93 -18.28 13.53 -8.09
N ASP A 94 -17.48 14.49 -8.57
CA ASP A 94 -16.12 14.22 -9.04
C ASP A 94 -15.18 13.98 -7.84
N LEU A 95 -14.68 12.75 -7.74
CA LEU A 95 -13.77 12.37 -6.67
C LEU A 95 -12.46 13.15 -6.69
N ASN A 96 -11.91 13.45 -7.88
CA ASN A 96 -10.67 14.21 -7.98
C ASN A 96 -10.86 15.65 -7.51
N GLN A 97 -11.99 16.28 -7.84
CA GLN A 97 -12.36 17.58 -7.31
C GLN A 97 -12.44 17.54 -5.77
N LYS A 98 -13.16 16.58 -5.23
CA LYS A 98 -13.31 16.41 -3.78
C LYS A 98 -11.97 16.22 -3.08
N ILE A 99 -11.08 15.42 -3.65
CA ILE A 99 -9.72 15.22 -3.12
C ILE A 99 -8.94 16.54 -3.18
N TYR A 100 -8.96 17.25 -4.30
CA TYR A 100 -8.25 18.52 -4.48
C TYR A 100 -8.69 19.58 -3.45
N GLU A 101 -9.99 19.66 -3.16
CA GLU A 101 -10.56 20.61 -2.17
C GLU A 101 -10.23 20.19 -0.72
N THR A 102 -10.03 18.91 -0.47
CA THR A 102 -9.81 18.35 0.87
C THR A 102 -8.31 18.34 1.25
N LEU A 103 -7.44 18.05 0.29
CA LEU A 103 -6.00 17.92 0.53
C LEU A 103 -5.36 19.10 1.28
N PRO A 104 -5.66 20.38 0.96
CA PRO A 104 -5.06 21.52 1.69
C PRO A 104 -5.47 21.61 3.17
N LYS A 105 -6.58 20.97 3.54
CA LYS A 105 -7.16 20.98 4.90
C LYS A 105 -6.66 19.81 5.73
N LEU A 106 -6.08 18.78 5.11
CA LEU A 106 -5.58 17.60 5.76
C LEU A 106 -4.35 17.92 6.61
N GLN A 107 -4.29 17.35 7.80
CA GLN A 107 -3.17 17.47 8.72
C GLN A 107 -2.47 16.11 8.87
N LEU A 108 -1.21 16.12 9.31
CA LEU A 108 -0.48 14.88 9.61
C LEU A 108 -1.26 13.98 10.57
N LYS A 109 -1.91 14.57 11.57
CA LYS A 109 -2.75 13.86 12.54
C LYS A 109 -3.84 13.01 11.89
N ASP A 110 -4.47 13.49 10.81
CA ASP A 110 -5.52 12.75 10.12
C ASP A 110 -4.96 11.48 9.46
N VAL A 111 -3.77 11.59 8.86
CA VAL A 111 -3.05 10.45 8.27
C VAL A 111 -2.61 9.47 9.35
N MET A 112 -2.13 9.95 10.49
CA MET A 112 -1.73 9.10 11.62
C MET A 112 -2.92 8.35 12.23
N ASN A 113 -4.07 9.02 12.39
CA ASN A 113 -5.29 8.38 12.85
C ASN A 113 -5.74 7.29 11.87
N PHE A 114 -5.75 7.59 10.57
CA PHE A 114 -6.07 6.59 9.54
C PHE A 114 -5.13 5.38 9.61
N ALA A 115 -3.83 5.61 9.72
CA ALA A 115 -2.84 4.52 9.83
C ALA A 115 -3.08 3.66 11.08
N LYS A 116 -3.37 4.28 12.22
CA LYS A 116 -3.67 3.59 13.47
C LYS A 116 -4.93 2.74 13.39
N GLU A 117 -5.98 3.24 12.78
CA GLU A 117 -7.28 2.58 12.70
C GLU A 117 -7.32 1.49 11.62
N ASN A 118 -6.66 1.70 10.48
CA ASN A 118 -6.83 0.88 9.30
C ASN A 118 -5.61 0.01 8.95
N ILE A 119 -4.42 0.35 9.45
CA ILE A 119 -3.17 -0.34 9.10
C ILE A 119 -2.55 -1.03 10.32
N ALA A 120 -2.36 -0.31 11.43
CA ALA A 120 -1.66 -0.85 12.58
C ALA A 120 -2.40 -2.05 13.22
N ASN A 121 -1.63 -3.02 13.68
CA ASN A 121 -2.10 -4.21 14.40
C ASN A 121 -3.16 -5.03 13.65
N LYS A 122 -3.10 -5.05 12.32
CA LYS A 122 -3.96 -5.91 11.50
C LYS A 122 -3.29 -7.27 11.23
N ASN A 123 -4.11 -8.25 10.88
CA ASN A 123 -3.62 -9.56 10.44
C ASN A 123 -3.22 -9.45 8.96
N TYR A 124 -1.92 -9.52 8.70
CA TYR A 124 -1.39 -9.46 7.35
C TYR A 124 -1.20 -10.85 6.75
N ARG A 125 -1.43 -10.93 5.45
CA ARG A 125 -1.05 -12.09 4.63
C ARG A 125 0.32 -11.83 4.02
N TYR A 126 1.23 -12.76 4.20
CA TYR A 126 2.57 -12.71 3.62
C TYR A 126 2.61 -13.54 2.35
N LEU A 127 3.09 -12.95 1.26
CA LEU A 127 3.39 -13.64 0.01
C LEU A 127 4.90 -13.58 -0.17
N ILE A 128 5.54 -14.74 -0.20
CA ILE A 128 7.00 -14.85 -0.27
C ILE A 128 7.35 -15.66 -1.52
N LEU A 129 8.20 -15.08 -2.36
CA LEU A 129 8.77 -15.73 -3.53
C LEU A 129 10.28 -15.82 -3.33
N GLY A 130 10.83 -17.03 -3.31
CA GLY A 130 12.25 -17.27 -3.11
C GLY A 130 12.58 -18.74 -3.11
N ASP A 131 13.89 -19.07 -3.08
CA ASP A 131 14.35 -20.43 -2.90
C ASP A 131 14.24 -20.82 -1.41
N GLU A 132 13.34 -21.75 -1.09
CA GLU A 132 13.06 -22.20 0.28
C GLU A 132 14.33 -22.66 1.02
N LYS A 133 15.32 -23.22 0.31
CA LYS A 133 16.58 -23.67 0.91
C LYS A 133 17.41 -22.53 1.53
N ASN A 134 17.18 -21.32 1.06
CA ASN A 134 17.89 -20.11 1.46
C ASN A 134 17.04 -19.20 2.37
N LEU A 135 15.82 -19.62 2.74
CA LEU A 135 14.90 -18.87 3.58
C LEU A 135 14.85 -19.46 5.01
N ASP A 136 14.72 -18.62 6.02
CA ASP A 136 14.48 -19.08 7.40
C ASP A 136 13.02 -19.47 7.58
N MET A 137 12.68 -20.68 7.11
CA MET A 137 11.33 -21.25 7.19
C MET A 137 10.87 -21.42 8.64
N LYS A 138 11.78 -21.75 9.55
CA LYS A 138 11.45 -21.92 10.98
C LYS A 138 11.02 -20.61 11.62
N ALA A 139 11.63 -19.51 11.23
CA ALA A 139 11.22 -18.20 11.71
C ALA A 139 9.86 -17.76 11.12
N LEU A 140 9.59 -18.05 9.85
CA LEU A 140 8.29 -17.82 9.22
C LEU A 140 7.17 -18.60 9.89
N GLU A 141 7.38 -19.87 10.17
CA GLU A 141 6.39 -20.76 10.82
C GLU A 141 6.03 -20.32 12.25
N LYS A 142 6.88 -19.52 12.90
CA LYS A 142 6.57 -18.92 14.20
C LYS A 142 5.59 -17.74 14.12
N ILE A 143 5.54 -17.03 12.99
CA ILE A 143 4.70 -15.86 12.82
C ILE A 143 3.38 -16.12 12.08
N ALA A 144 3.35 -17.16 11.24
CA ALA A 144 2.16 -17.50 10.46
C ALA A 144 2.16 -18.98 10.02
N THR A 145 0.98 -19.51 9.73
CA THR A 145 0.85 -20.82 9.06
C THR A 145 1.34 -20.70 7.62
N VAL A 146 2.34 -21.50 7.28
CA VAL A 146 2.94 -21.49 5.94
C VAL A 146 2.18 -22.45 5.02
N LYS A 147 1.69 -21.94 3.89
CA LYS A 147 1.17 -22.75 2.78
C LYS A 147 2.12 -22.61 1.60
N ARG A 148 2.59 -23.72 1.08
CA ARG A 148 3.45 -23.77 -0.10
C ARG A 148 2.60 -23.95 -1.34
N PHE A 149 2.98 -23.30 -2.41
CA PHE A 149 2.36 -23.42 -3.73
C PHE A 149 3.42 -23.84 -4.73
N THR A 150 3.12 -24.83 -5.53
CA THR A 150 3.92 -25.21 -6.69
C THR A 150 3.61 -24.32 -7.89
N THR A 151 4.52 -24.28 -8.87
CA THR A 151 4.30 -23.58 -10.15
C THR A 151 3.01 -24.07 -10.82
N ASN A 152 2.77 -25.37 -10.78
CA ASN A 152 1.55 -26.00 -11.31
C ASN A 152 0.26 -25.47 -10.66
N GLU A 153 0.26 -25.33 -9.33
CA GLU A 153 -0.92 -24.78 -8.61
C GLU A 153 -1.18 -23.32 -8.91
N ILE A 154 -0.13 -22.56 -9.26
CA ILE A 154 -0.25 -21.12 -9.56
C ILE A 154 -0.63 -20.88 -11.02
N PHE A 155 -0.03 -21.60 -11.96
CA PHE A 155 -0.15 -21.34 -13.40
C PHE A 155 -0.99 -22.36 -14.17
N GLY A 156 -1.35 -23.50 -13.55
CA GLY A 156 -2.19 -24.54 -14.16
C GLY A 156 -1.47 -25.34 -15.25
N GLU A 157 -0.13 -25.46 -15.18
CA GLU A 157 0.69 -26.25 -16.11
C GLU A 157 0.81 -27.70 -15.68
#